data_5ad88ca42de2948804320acbeae3db19
#
_entry.id   5ad88ca42de2948804320acbeae3db19
#
_cell.length_a   1.000
_cell.length_b   1.000
_cell.length_c   1.000
_cell.angle_alpha   90.00
_cell.angle_beta   90.00
_cell.angle_gamma   90.00
#
_symmetry.space_group_name_H-M   'P 1'
#
loop_
_entity.id
_entity.type
_entity.pdbx_description
1 polymer ?
#
loop_
_entity_poly.entity_id
_entity_poly.type
_entity_poly.pdbx_seq_one_letter_code
_entity_poly.pdbx_strand_id
1 'polypeptide(L)'
;MLKGLFMVKTKGFEIEKKAEIALRKCLERVPFLKIESLQKEFSVDDFCADFLVTLVLFDSKQNLVVEVKNNGQPRVAREAVNTLLRYKNADPDFYGVFMAPYISLQAAEICSKDGIGYIDLAGNCRLSFGRVYIEQAGNPNPFREKRDLRSLYSPKAARILRVLLINPKRVWKTQGMAKEAEVSLGQVANVKKFLEDREWILVTAEGFSLREPEKLLKEWSENYTFKKNQPRNFYSLKNSVELEEYLARVCNERGIKYALTGFSGAVRFAPAVRYQRAMAYVSDNFEDVASVLNLKEVPSGANLTVLTPYDEGVFYGTRLVGGIRVASPVQIYLDLVSFRGRGEEAAHVLLEEAIKPTW
;
A
#
# COMPACT_ATOMS: atom_id res chain seq x y z
N MET A 1 -12.83 8.14 27.56
CA MET A 1 -11.72 7.15 27.61
C MET A 1 -12.14 5.70 27.86
N LEU A 2 -13.16 5.38 28.68
CA LEU A 2 -13.57 3.99 28.98
C LEU A 2 -14.18 3.18 27.81
N LYS A 3 -14.90 3.80 26.88
CA LYS A 3 -15.48 3.09 25.71
C LYS A 3 -14.43 2.55 24.71
N GLY A 4 -13.29 3.21 24.57
CA GLY A 4 -12.20 2.76 23.69
C GLY A 4 -11.47 1.51 24.23
N LEU A 5 -11.28 1.44 25.55
CA LEU A 5 -10.60 0.31 26.20
C LEU A 5 -11.46 -0.98 26.16
N PHE A 6 -12.78 -0.85 26.28
CA PHE A 6 -13.73 -1.98 26.19
C PHE A 6 -13.81 -2.55 24.75
N MET A 7 -13.79 -1.69 23.72
CA MET A 7 -13.81 -2.13 22.32
C MET A 7 -12.50 -2.83 21.87
N VAL A 8 -11.37 -2.46 22.43
CA VAL A 8 -10.07 -3.09 22.12
C VAL A 8 -9.99 -4.46 22.78
N LYS A 9 -10.43 -4.63 24.04
CA LYS A 9 -10.48 -5.93 24.73
C LYS A 9 -11.44 -6.93 24.07
N THR A 10 -12.61 -6.49 23.58
CA THR A 10 -13.56 -7.36 22.88
C THR A 10 -13.05 -7.82 21.52
N LYS A 11 -12.31 -6.99 20.77
CA LYS A 11 -11.68 -7.39 19.50
C LYS A 11 -10.54 -8.40 19.71
N GLY A 12 -9.71 -8.24 20.74
CA GLY A 12 -8.64 -9.18 21.09
C GLY A 12 -9.19 -10.58 21.36
N PHE A 13 -10.16 -10.69 22.26
CA PHE A 13 -10.79 -11.96 22.61
C PHE A 13 -11.47 -12.68 21.43
N GLU A 14 -12.06 -11.91 20.50
CA GLU A 14 -12.68 -12.49 19.30
C GLU A 14 -11.65 -13.06 18.30
N ILE A 15 -10.47 -12.42 18.21
CA ILE A 15 -9.37 -12.89 17.36
C ILE A 15 -8.72 -14.13 17.95
N GLU A 16 -8.47 -14.18 19.25
CA GLU A 16 -7.91 -15.35 19.95
C GLU A 16 -8.81 -16.58 19.79
N LYS A 17 -10.13 -16.42 19.93
CA LYS A 17 -11.08 -17.52 19.71
C LYS A 17 -11.01 -18.07 18.28
N LYS A 18 -10.89 -17.19 17.28
CA LYS A 18 -10.74 -17.60 15.87
C LYS A 18 -9.37 -18.22 15.62
N ALA A 19 -8.32 -17.72 16.29
CA ALA A 19 -6.97 -18.26 16.22
C ALA A 19 -6.93 -19.71 16.77
N GLU A 20 -7.55 -19.97 17.92
CA GLU A 20 -7.68 -21.33 18.46
C GLU A 20 -8.32 -22.30 17.46
N ILE A 21 -9.41 -21.89 16.81
CA ILE A 21 -10.09 -22.71 15.79
C ILE A 21 -9.17 -22.98 14.59
N ALA A 22 -8.48 -21.95 14.10
CA ALA A 22 -7.56 -22.06 12.96
C ALA A 22 -6.35 -22.95 13.29
N LEU A 23 -5.81 -22.85 14.51
CA LEU A 23 -4.73 -23.70 15.01
C LEU A 23 -5.15 -25.16 15.04
N ARG A 24 -6.28 -25.49 15.66
CA ARG A 24 -6.82 -26.84 15.70
C ARG A 24 -7.01 -27.43 14.29
N LYS A 25 -7.66 -26.67 13.41
CA LYS A 25 -7.89 -27.07 12.01
C LYS A 25 -6.60 -27.29 11.23
N CYS A 26 -5.54 -26.52 11.53
CA CYS A 26 -4.22 -26.70 10.90
C CYS A 26 -3.57 -28.01 11.38
N LEU A 27 -3.59 -28.29 12.69
CA LEU A 27 -2.96 -29.45 13.31
C LEU A 27 -3.70 -30.76 13.00
N GLU A 28 -5.04 -30.75 12.93
CA GLU A 28 -5.89 -31.90 12.60
C GLU A 28 -5.64 -32.47 11.19
N ARG A 29 -4.96 -31.73 10.32
CA ARG A 29 -4.56 -32.24 8.98
C ARG A 29 -3.50 -33.34 9.05
N VAL A 30 -2.82 -33.47 10.19
CA VAL A 30 -1.79 -34.51 10.39
C VAL A 30 -2.35 -35.61 11.27
N PRO A 31 -2.69 -36.81 10.73
CA PRO A 31 -3.45 -37.82 11.44
C PRO A 31 -2.78 -38.36 12.70
N PHE A 32 -1.45 -38.35 12.79
CA PHE A 32 -0.67 -38.82 13.92
C PHE A 32 -0.36 -37.77 14.97
N LEU A 33 -0.86 -36.54 14.81
CA LEU A 33 -0.65 -35.40 15.70
C LEU A 33 -1.92 -35.22 16.54
N LYS A 34 -1.79 -35.26 17.87
CA LYS A 34 -2.93 -35.06 18.77
C LYS A 34 -2.65 -33.91 19.73
N ILE A 35 -3.62 -33.05 19.92
CA ILE A 35 -3.57 -32.00 20.94
C ILE A 35 -3.93 -32.66 22.29
N GLU A 36 -2.96 -32.72 23.18
CA GLU A 36 -3.13 -33.20 24.55
C GLU A 36 -3.76 -32.13 25.45
N SER A 37 -3.24 -30.91 25.37
CA SER A 37 -3.73 -29.78 26.14
C SER A 37 -3.60 -28.46 25.39
N LEU A 38 -4.45 -27.49 25.73
CA LEU A 38 -4.36 -26.11 25.30
C LEU A 38 -4.63 -25.22 26.51
N GLN A 39 -3.61 -24.49 26.95
CA GLN A 39 -3.68 -23.54 28.04
C GLN A 39 -3.69 -22.12 27.46
N LYS A 40 -4.58 -21.26 27.95
CA LYS A 40 -4.65 -19.83 27.62
C LYS A 40 -3.85 -19.02 28.62
N GLU A 41 -3.31 -17.87 28.16
CA GLU A 41 -2.53 -16.95 29.02
C GLU A 41 -1.40 -17.66 29.75
N PHE A 42 -0.52 -18.33 28.98
CA PHE A 42 0.64 -19.03 29.53
C PHE A 42 1.80 -18.06 29.82
N SER A 43 2.26 -18.05 31.05
CA SER A 43 3.34 -17.18 31.48
C SER A 43 4.59 -17.96 31.87
N VAL A 44 5.76 -17.46 31.43
CA VAL A 44 7.07 -17.86 31.91
C VAL A 44 7.84 -16.59 32.27
N ASP A 45 8.29 -16.48 33.51
CA ASP A 45 8.88 -15.26 34.07
C ASP A 45 7.98 -14.03 33.84
N ASP A 46 8.50 -13.00 33.18
CA ASP A 46 7.80 -11.75 32.87
C ASP A 46 7.05 -11.78 31.51
N PHE A 47 6.99 -12.95 30.84
CA PHE A 47 6.39 -13.08 29.51
C PHE A 47 5.07 -13.85 29.57
N CYS A 48 4.05 -13.35 28.86
CA CYS A 48 2.75 -14.00 28.73
C CYS A 48 2.47 -14.25 27.26
N ALA A 49 2.33 -15.54 26.87
CA ALA A 49 1.87 -15.95 25.54
C ALA A 49 0.37 -16.22 25.56
N ASP A 50 -0.29 -16.05 24.41
CA ASP A 50 -1.76 -16.25 24.32
C ASP A 50 -2.15 -17.71 24.49
N PHE A 51 -1.34 -18.68 23.96
CA PHE A 51 -1.58 -20.11 24.16
C PHE A 51 -0.28 -20.88 24.38
N LEU A 52 -0.34 -21.90 25.25
CA LEU A 52 0.56 -23.06 25.27
C LEU A 52 -0.21 -24.29 24.80
N VAL A 53 0.31 -24.97 23.78
CA VAL A 53 -0.33 -26.18 23.23
C VAL A 53 0.64 -27.34 23.32
N THR A 54 0.26 -28.38 24.07
CA THR A 54 1.05 -29.62 24.14
C THR A 54 0.52 -30.60 23.11
N LEU A 55 1.38 -31.03 22.21
CA LEU A 55 1.10 -32.00 21.16
C LEU A 55 1.73 -33.36 21.52
N VAL A 56 1.03 -34.45 21.19
CA VAL A 56 1.58 -35.81 21.22
C VAL A 56 1.82 -36.25 19.79
N LEU A 57 3.08 -36.65 19.52
CA LEU A 57 3.56 -37.17 18.24
C LEU A 57 4.13 -38.57 18.50
N PHE A 58 3.39 -39.65 18.19
CA PHE A 58 3.79 -41.01 18.53
C PHE A 58 4.17 -41.10 20.03
N ASP A 59 5.46 -41.28 20.34
CA ASP A 59 5.98 -41.45 21.71
C ASP A 59 6.65 -40.20 22.27
N SER A 60 6.54 -39.05 21.58
CA SER A 60 7.14 -37.80 21.99
C SER A 60 6.11 -36.69 22.18
N LYS A 61 6.45 -35.70 23.01
CA LYS A 61 5.64 -34.46 23.19
C LYS A 61 6.37 -33.29 22.59
N GLN A 62 5.58 -32.35 22.07
CA GLN A 62 6.06 -31.05 21.57
C GLN A 62 5.19 -29.94 22.13
N ASN A 63 5.82 -28.94 22.70
CA ASN A 63 5.12 -27.76 23.21
C ASN A 63 5.22 -26.62 22.19
N LEU A 64 4.05 -26.09 21.80
CA LEU A 64 3.94 -24.90 20.98
C LEU A 64 3.57 -23.70 21.84
N VAL A 65 4.36 -22.63 21.77
CA VAL A 65 4.04 -21.33 22.34
C VAL A 65 3.48 -20.43 21.23
N VAL A 66 2.27 -19.95 21.41
CA VAL A 66 1.53 -19.21 20.37
C VAL A 66 1.32 -17.77 20.78
N GLU A 67 1.70 -16.86 19.89
CA GLU A 67 1.49 -15.42 20.02
C GLU A 67 0.52 -14.95 18.94
N VAL A 68 -0.62 -14.38 19.36
CA VAL A 68 -1.70 -13.91 18.49
C VAL A 68 -1.67 -12.38 18.40
N LYS A 69 -1.62 -11.84 17.20
CA LYS A 69 -1.71 -10.39 16.98
C LYS A 69 -2.88 -10.06 16.06
N ASN A 70 -3.38 -8.85 16.18
CA ASN A 70 -4.47 -8.34 15.34
C ASN A 70 -4.00 -7.91 13.93
N ASN A 71 -2.70 -7.96 13.66
CA ASN A 71 -2.08 -7.52 12.41
C ASN A 71 -0.86 -8.41 12.09
N GLY A 72 -0.80 -8.94 10.87
CA GLY A 72 0.28 -9.81 10.38
C GLY A 72 1.23 -9.09 9.41
N GLN A 73 1.52 -7.81 9.65
CA GLN A 73 2.49 -7.03 8.87
C GLN A 73 3.92 -7.20 9.43
N PRO A 74 4.98 -6.88 8.66
CA PRO A 74 6.37 -7.15 8.99
C PRO A 74 6.80 -6.67 10.38
N ARG A 75 6.48 -5.44 10.76
CA ARG A 75 6.87 -4.88 12.07
C ARG A 75 6.29 -5.70 13.23
N VAL A 76 5.00 -6.04 13.13
CA VAL A 76 4.31 -6.81 14.18
C VAL A 76 4.81 -8.25 14.23
N ALA A 77 5.13 -8.84 13.07
CA ALA A 77 5.75 -10.16 13.03
C ALA A 77 7.12 -10.17 13.72
N ARG A 78 7.98 -9.15 13.52
CA ARG A 78 9.25 -9.04 14.23
C ARG A 78 9.09 -8.94 15.76
N GLU A 79 8.11 -8.16 16.21
CA GLU A 79 7.79 -8.05 17.65
C GLU A 79 7.38 -9.42 18.21
N ALA A 80 6.49 -10.15 17.52
CA ALA A 80 6.04 -11.48 17.93
C ALA A 80 7.19 -12.50 17.89
N VAL A 81 8.00 -12.51 16.82
CA VAL A 81 9.16 -13.39 16.69
C VAL A 81 10.15 -13.16 17.83
N ASN A 82 10.47 -11.89 18.16
CA ASN A 82 11.36 -11.57 19.28
C ASN A 82 10.81 -12.09 20.62
N THR A 83 9.49 -12.01 20.84
CA THR A 83 8.85 -12.58 22.02
C THR A 83 8.96 -14.11 22.02
N LEU A 84 8.65 -14.77 20.92
CA LEU A 84 8.67 -16.23 20.79
C LEU A 84 10.09 -16.81 20.92
N LEU A 85 11.12 -16.10 20.44
CA LEU A 85 12.51 -16.50 20.59
C LEU A 85 12.97 -16.47 22.07
N ARG A 86 12.40 -15.61 22.92
CA ARG A 86 12.70 -15.59 24.35
C ARG A 86 12.19 -16.88 25.04
N TYR A 87 10.99 -17.36 24.68
CA TYR A 87 10.50 -18.65 25.17
C TYR A 87 11.40 -19.80 24.74
N LYS A 88 11.81 -19.82 23.47
CA LYS A 88 12.72 -20.85 22.92
C LYS A 88 14.10 -20.83 23.61
N ASN A 89 14.59 -19.66 24.01
CA ASN A 89 15.84 -19.53 24.75
C ASN A 89 15.69 -20.00 26.21
N ALA A 90 14.52 -19.85 26.82
CA ALA A 90 14.23 -20.36 28.15
C ALA A 90 14.07 -21.89 28.18
N ASP A 91 13.46 -22.46 27.14
CA ASP A 91 13.31 -23.88 26.97
C ASP A 91 13.39 -24.24 25.47
N PRO A 92 14.49 -24.93 25.02
CA PRO A 92 14.69 -25.32 23.63
C PRO A 92 13.59 -26.23 23.06
N ASP A 93 12.82 -26.91 23.91
CA ASP A 93 11.71 -27.77 23.48
C ASP A 93 10.46 -26.98 23.09
N PHE A 94 10.44 -25.68 23.34
CA PHE A 94 9.36 -24.82 22.85
C PHE A 94 9.52 -24.49 21.36
N TYR A 95 8.43 -24.67 20.61
CA TYR A 95 8.30 -24.20 19.23
C TYR A 95 7.39 -23.00 19.16
N GLY A 96 7.89 -21.87 18.71
CA GLY A 96 7.13 -20.62 18.59
C GLY A 96 6.22 -20.61 17.36
N VAL A 97 4.98 -20.13 17.52
CA VAL A 97 4.02 -19.94 16.44
C VAL A 97 3.41 -18.57 16.49
N PHE A 98 3.54 -17.81 15.43
CA PHE A 98 2.91 -16.51 15.24
C PHE A 98 1.56 -16.64 14.55
N MET A 99 0.52 -16.01 15.09
CA MET A 99 -0.81 -16.02 14.49
C MET A 99 -1.37 -14.60 14.31
N ALA A 100 -2.06 -14.39 13.17
CA ALA A 100 -2.76 -13.13 12.87
C ALA A 100 -3.93 -13.40 11.90
N PRO A 101 -4.86 -12.44 11.71
CA PRO A 101 -5.93 -12.59 10.72
C PRO A 101 -5.42 -12.91 9.32
N TYR A 102 -4.40 -12.20 8.89
CA TYR A 102 -3.67 -12.48 7.65
C TYR A 102 -2.19 -12.09 7.84
N ILE A 103 -1.30 -12.95 7.40
CA ILE A 103 0.15 -12.76 7.48
C ILE A 103 0.68 -12.43 6.08
N SER A 104 1.32 -11.25 5.94
CA SER A 104 1.91 -10.84 4.65
C SER A 104 3.09 -11.75 4.27
N LEU A 105 3.39 -11.86 2.98
CA LEU A 105 4.52 -12.68 2.51
C LEU A 105 5.83 -12.31 3.22
N GLN A 106 6.12 -11.02 3.35
CA GLN A 106 7.33 -10.55 4.04
C GLN A 106 7.31 -10.92 5.54
N ALA A 107 6.15 -10.88 6.21
CA ALA A 107 6.02 -11.33 7.60
C ALA A 107 6.21 -12.85 7.74
N ALA A 108 5.70 -13.62 6.79
CA ALA A 108 5.91 -15.08 6.71
C ALA A 108 7.40 -15.43 6.52
N GLU A 109 8.12 -14.67 5.68
CA GLU A 109 9.56 -14.82 5.49
C GLU A 109 10.34 -14.53 6.78
N ILE A 110 9.97 -13.47 7.53
CA ILE A 110 10.56 -13.14 8.82
C ILE A 110 10.41 -14.31 9.79
N CYS A 111 9.20 -14.83 9.97
CA CYS A 111 8.95 -15.98 10.84
C CYS A 111 9.79 -17.18 10.43
N SER A 112 9.78 -17.51 9.13
CA SER A 112 10.49 -18.69 8.59
C SER A 112 12.00 -18.62 8.78
N LYS A 113 12.59 -17.42 8.60
CA LYS A 113 14.03 -17.18 8.77
C LYS A 113 14.51 -17.45 10.19
N ASP A 114 13.71 -17.13 11.18
CA ASP A 114 14.03 -17.28 12.60
C ASP A 114 13.54 -18.63 13.17
N GLY A 115 13.03 -19.53 12.30
CA GLY A 115 12.57 -20.85 12.71
C GLY A 115 11.29 -20.83 13.54
N ILE A 116 10.47 -19.79 13.39
CA ILE A 116 9.14 -19.62 14.00
C ILE A 116 8.08 -20.05 12.99
N GLY A 117 7.10 -20.83 13.45
CA GLY A 117 5.93 -21.19 12.67
C GLY A 117 4.96 -20.02 12.54
N TYR A 118 4.09 -20.07 11.53
CA TYR A 118 2.99 -19.13 11.43
C TYR A 118 1.71 -19.80 10.94
N ILE A 119 0.57 -19.24 11.37
CA ILE A 119 -0.77 -19.64 10.92
C ILE A 119 -1.63 -18.37 10.81
N ASP A 120 -2.31 -18.17 9.69
CA ASP A 120 -3.30 -17.09 9.58
C ASP A 120 -4.75 -17.62 9.47
N LEU A 121 -5.71 -16.72 9.73
CA LEU A 121 -7.13 -17.08 9.66
C LEU A 121 -7.65 -17.23 8.21
N ALA A 122 -6.85 -16.86 7.20
CA ALA A 122 -7.13 -17.15 5.79
C ALA A 122 -6.77 -18.58 5.40
N GLY A 123 -6.03 -19.29 6.28
CA GLY A 123 -5.61 -20.68 6.10
C GLY A 123 -4.21 -20.84 5.52
N ASN A 124 -3.42 -19.75 5.40
CA ASN A 124 -2.00 -19.87 5.13
C ASN A 124 -1.28 -20.29 6.41
N CYS A 125 -0.34 -21.22 6.31
CA CYS A 125 0.44 -21.68 7.45
C CYS A 125 1.77 -22.28 7.02
N ARG A 126 2.74 -22.26 7.93
CA ARG A 126 3.96 -23.04 7.87
C ARG A 126 4.38 -23.42 9.27
N LEU A 127 4.42 -24.72 9.53
CA LEU A 127 4.93 -25.29 10.78
C LEU A 127 6.02 -26.30 10.44
N SER A 128 7.16 -26.24 11.15
CA SER A 128 8.31 -27.13 10.93
C SER A 128 8.98 -27.45 12.26
N PHE A 129 8.61 -28.57 12.88
CA PHE A 129 9.18 -29.02 14.14
C PHE A 129 9.27 -30.54 14.18
N GLY A 130 10.33 -31.07 14.77
CA GLY A 130 10.56 -32.51 14.84
C GLY A 130 10.50 -33.17 13.46
N ARG A 131 9.54 -34.07 13.28
CA ARG A 131 9.26 -34.75 11.99
C ARG A 131 8.01 -34.21 11.29
N VAL A 132 7.49 -33.08 11.76
CA VAL A 132 6.26 -32.47 11.21
C VAL A 132 6.65 -31.31 10.31
N TYR A 133 6.14 -31.30 9.09
CA TYR A 133 6.16 -30.18 8.18
C TYR A 133 4.78 -29.97 7.59
N ILE A 134 4.20 -28.80 7.85
CA ILE A 134 2.90 -28.39 7.32
C ILE A 134 3.12 -27.07 6.60
N GLU A 135 2.76 -26.99 5.33
CA GLU A 135 2.79 -25.73 4.57
C GLU A 135 1.55 -25.59 3.72
N GLN A 136 0.95 -24.43 3.78
CA GLN A 136 -0.10 -23.97 2.88
C GLN A 136 0.07 -22.47 2.64
N ALA A 137 0.18 -22.10 1.38
CA ALA A 137 0.34 -20.71 0.96
C ALA A 137 -0.62 -20.38 -0.20
N GLY A 138 -0.75 -19.10 -0.53
CA GLY A 138 -1.50 -18.62 -1.69
C GLY A 138 -2.98 -18.32 -1.42
N ASN A 139 -3.49 -18.52 -0.21
CA ASN A 139 -4.83 -18.07 0.12
C ASN A 139 -4.85 -16.52 0.15
N PRO A 140 -5.80 -15.88 -0.55
CA PRO A 140 -5.89 -14.43 -0.58
C PRO A 140 -6.34 -13.90 0.78
N ASN A 141 -6.02 -12.63 1.06
CA ASN A 141 -6.43 -11.95 2.29
C ASN A 141 -7.94 -11.62 2.29
N PRO A 142 -8.81 -12.38 3.01
CA PRO A 142 -10.24 -12.09 3.11
C PRO A 142 -10.52 -10.94 4.09
N PHE A 143 -9.55 -10.61 4.96
CA PHE A 143 -9.62 -9.57 5.97
C PHE A 143 -9.08 -8.22 5.45
N ARG A 144 -8.72 -8.17 4.16
CA ARG A 144 -8.41 -6.93 3.47
C ARG A 144 -9.63 -6.04 3.56
N GLU A 145 -9.75 -5.28 4.64
CA GLU A 145 -10.85 -4.32 4.76
C GLU A 145 -10.74 -3.40 3.55
N LYS A 146 -11.75 -3.49 2.66
CA LYS A 146 -11.92 -2.50 1.58
C LYS A 146 -11.85 -1.07 2.12
N ARG A 147 -12.02 -0.92 3.43
CA ARG A 147 -11.96 0.32 4.19
C ARG A 147 -10.51 0.79 4.42
N ASP A 148 -9.56 -0.10 4.73
CA ASP A 148 -8.16 0.28 5.02
C ASP A 148 -7.39 0.67 3.75
N LEU A 149 -7.55 -0.10 2.67
CA LEU A 149 -6.99 0.27 1.36
C LEU A 149 -7.67 1.52 0.79
N ARG A 150 -9.01 1.62 0.91
CA ARG A 150 -9.72 2.84 0.53
C ARG A 150 -9.28 4.04 1.36
N SER A 151 -8.90 3.84 2.63
CA SER A 151 -8.42 4.92 3.49
C SER A 151 -7.01 5.37 3.11
N LEU A 152 -6.08 4.44 2.77
CA LEU A 152 -4.71 4.78 2.34
C LEU A 152 -4.67 5.47 0.97
N TYR A 153 -5.50 5.02 0.02
CA TYR A 153 -5.60 5.60 -1.33
C TYR A 153 -6.81 6.55 -1.48
N SER A 154 -7.36 7.03 -0.34
CA SER A 154 -8.36 8.10 -0.34
C SER A 154 -7.74 9.43 -0.83
N PRO A 155 -8.52 10.37 -1.34
CA PRO A 155 -7.99 11.63 -1.87
C PRO A 155 -7.00 12.32 -0.93
N LYS A 156 -7.36 12.48 0.33
CA LYS A 156 -6.50 13.13 1.33
C LYS A 156 -5.25 12.33 1.70
N ALA A 157 -5.35 11.00 1.83
CA ALA A 157 -4.19 10.16 2.05
C ALA A 157 -3.25 10.15 0.83
N ALA A 158 -3.80 10.10 -0.37
CA ALA A 158 -3.05 10.14 -1.62
C ALA A 158 -2.19 11.42 -1.77
N ARG A 159 -2.58 12.55 -1.15
CA ARG A 159 -1.74 13.74 -1.08
C ARG A 159 -0.44 13.47 -0.33
N ILE A 160 -0.52 12.78 0.82
CA ILE A 160 0.66 12.39 1.63
C ILE A 160 1.57 11.45 0.82
N LEU A 161 0.98 10.47 0.12
CA LEU A 161 1.75 9.53 -0.69
C LEU A 161 2.51 10.25 -1.83
N ARG A 162 1.91 11.26 -2.47
CA ARG A 162 2.59 12.08 -3.49
C ARG A 162 3.78 12.83 -2.90
N VAL A 163 3.58 13.47 -1.74
CA VAL A 163 4.67 14.20 -1.06
C VAL A 163 5.83 13.27 -0.73
N LEU A 164 5.55 12.07 -0.20
CA LEU A 164 6.56 11.07 0.13
C LEU A 164 7.30 10.55 -1.11
N LEU A 165 6.58 10.20 -2.17
CA LEU A 165 7.18 9.64 -3.39
C LEU A 165 8.00 10.64 -4.20
N ILE A 166 7.63 11.94 -4.15
CA ILE A 166 8.37 13.00 -4.83
C ILE A 166 9.61 13.42 -4.01
N ASN A 167 9.57 13.25 -2.69
CA ASN A 167 10.66 13.63 -1.79
C ASN A 167 11.01 12.49 -0.82
N PRO A 168 11.41 11.30 -1.28
CA PRO A 168 11.53 10.09 -0.44
C PRO A 168 12.61 10.22 0.62
N LYS A 169 13.73 10.88 0.31
CA LYS A 169 14.87 11.07 1.23
C LYS A 169 14.62 12.14 2.30
N ARG A 170 13.60 12.98 2.11
CA ARG A 170 13.31 14.07 3.05
C ARG A 170 12.70 13.49 4.34
N VAL A 171 13.27 13.91 5.48
CA VAL A 171 12.71 13.60 6.80
C VAL A 171 11.60 14.60 7.11
N TRP A 172 10.42 14.06 7.45
CA TRP A 172 9.22 14.84 7.70
C TRP A 172 8.80 14.75 9.16
N LYS A 173 8.56 15.88 9.79
CA LYS A 173 7.76 15.94 11.02
C LYS A 173 6.27 15.88 10.67
N THR A 174 5.45 15.31 11.54
CA THR A 174 4.00 15.14 11.30
C THR A 174 3.29 16.45 10.94
N GLN A 175 3.65 17.56 11.63
CA GLN A 175 3.09 18.89 11.34
C GLN A 175 3.54 19.42 9.97
N GLY A 176 4.82 19.24 9.62
CA GLY A 176 5.36 19.65 8.32
C GLY A 176 4.69 18.90 7.16
N MET A 177 4.52 17.58 7.31
CA MET A 177 3.81 16.77 6.34
C MET A 177 2.33 17.18 6.21
N ALA A 178 1.65 17.47 7.31
CA ALA A 178 0.24 17.89 7.30
C ALA A 178 0.05 19.20 6.53
N LYS A 179 0.96 20.17 6.75
CA LYS A 179 0.97 21.45 6.04
C LYS A 179 1.27 21.27 4.55
N GLU A 180 2.30 20.50 4.21
CA GLU A 180 2.72 20.25 2.83
C GLU A 180 1.65 19.54 2.00
N ALA A 181 1.02 18.49 2.58
CA ALA A 181 -0.01 17.72 1.92
C ALA A 181 -1.42 18.34 2.04
N GLU A 182 -1.58 19.45 2.76
CA GLU A 182 -2.88 20.10 3.05
C GLU A 182 -3.91 19.13 3.65
N VAL A 183 -3.51 18.42 4.71
CA VAL A 183 -4.35 17.43 5.40
C VAL A 183 -4.28 17.59 6.92
N SER A 184 -5.17 16.92 7.65
CA SER A 184 -5.15 16.92 9.11
C SER A 184 -3.98 16.10 9.69
N LEU A 185 -3.54 16.44 10.91
CA LEU A 185 -2.55 15.65 11.66
C LEU A 185 -2.98 14.19 11.85
N GLY A 186 -4.27 13.95 12.11
CA GLY A 186 -4.84 12.61 12.24
C GLY A 186 -4.70 11.79 10.95
N GLN A 187 -4.87 12.43 9.77
CA GLN A 187 -4.67 11.76 8.49
C GLN A 187 -3.20 11.36 8.29
N VAL A 188 -2.26 12.23 8.65
CA VAL A 188 -0.82 11.92 8.60
C VAL A 188 -0.48 10.77 9.56
N ALA A 189 -1.01 10.80 10.80
CA ALA A 189 -0.77 9.75 11.78
C ALA A 189 -1.28 8.38 11.30
N ASN A 190 -2.46 8.33 10.68
CA ASN A 190 -3.02 7.10 10.12
C ASN A 190 -2.17 6.54 8.97
N VAL A 191 -1.78 7.39 8.01
CA VAL A 191 -0.93 6.98 6.89
C VAL A 191 0.44 6.54 7.40
N LYS A 192 1.05 7.32 8.31
CA LYS A 192 2.33 6.98 8.92
C LYS A 192 2.30 5.59 9.55
N LYS A 193 1.31 5.31 10.42
CA LYS A 193 1.16 4.01 11.08
C LYS A 193 1.03 2.87 10.05
N PHE A 194 0.25 3.09 9.01
CA PHE A 194 0.05 2.10 7.96
C PHE A 194 1.34 1.75 7.20
N LEU A 195 2.15 2.76 6.89
CA LEU A 195 3.44 2.58 6.21
C LEU A 195 4.50 2.01 7.18
N GLU A 196 4.45 2.38 8.46
CA GLU A 196 5.33 1.87 9.51
C GLU A 196 5.11 0.38 9.76
N ASP A 197 3.85 -0.07 9.86
CA ASP A 197 3.52 -1.48 10.03
C ASP A 197 4.05 -2.36 8.87
N ARG A 198 4.20 -1.78 7.66
CA ARG A 198 4.80 -2.40 6.49
C ARG A 198 6.32 -2.28 6.40
N GLU A 199 6.94 -1.53 7.31
CA GLU A 199 8.36 -1.15 7.25
C GLU A 199 8.74 -0.37 5.97
N TRP A 200 7.78 0.39 5.40
CA TRP A 200 8.01 1.21 4.20
C TRP A 200 8.52 2.61 4.51
N ILE A 201 8.50 3.02 5.76
CA ILE A 201 9.10 4.26 6.25
C ILE A 201 10.13 3.96 7.33
N LEU A 202 11.14 4.81 7.39
CA LEU A 202 12.08 4.89 8.50
C LEU A 202 11.58 5.96 9.47
N VAL A 203 11.42 5.60 10.73
CA VAL A 203 11.03 6.52 11.81
C VAL A 203 12.22 6.75 12.72
N THR A 204 12.58 8.02 12.95
CA THR A 204 13.66 8.46 13.83
C THR A 204 13.15 9.50 14.82
N ALA A 205 14.00 9.96 15.74
CA ALA A 205 13.68 11.08 16.65
C ALA A 205 13.39 12.39 15.89
N GLU A 206 13.96 12.57 14.71
CA GLU A 206 13.83 13.78 13.89
C GLU A 206 12.54 13.79 13.06
N GLY A 207 11.97 12.61 12.77
CA GLY A 207 10.77 12.47 11.96
C GLY A 207 10.67 11.12 11.25
N PHE A 208 10.09 11.13 10.05
CA PHE A 208 9.96 9.92 9.22
C PHE A 208 10.27 10.22 7.75
N SER A 209 10.83 9.24 7.04
CA SER A 209 11.13 9.30 5.60
C SER A 209 10.68 8.02 4.91
N LEU A 210 10.50 8.07 3.60
CA LEU A 210 10.10 6.91 2.80
C LEU A 210 11.34 6.02 2.56
N ARG A 211 11.20 4.72 2.89
CA ARG A 211 12.27 3.71 2.73
C ARG A 211 12.07 2.84 1.50
N GLU A 212 10.82 2.52 1.19
CA GLU A 212 10.45 1.57 0.14
C GLU A 212 9.54 2.24 -0.92
N PRO A 213 10.07 3.22 -1.68
CA PRO A 213 9.25 4.00 -2.61
C PRO A 213 8.68 3.13 -3.74
N GLU A 214 9.43 2.16 -4.25
CA GLU A 214 8.98 1.30 -5.35
C GLU A 214 7.81 0.40 -4.92
N LYS A 215 7.86 -0.17 -3.71
CA LYS A 215 6.76 -0.99 -3.17
C LYS A 215 5.49 -0.15 -2.97
N LEU A 216 5.65 1.06 -2.43
CA LEU A 216 4.53 1.98 -2.25
C LEU A 216 3.89 2.37 -3.59
N LEU A 217 4.70 2.77 -4.58
CA LEU A 217 4.20 3.18 -5.89
C LEU A 217 3.50 2.03 -6.61
N LYS A 218 4.08 0.82 -6.55
CA LYS A 218 3.49 -0.38 -7.14
C LYS A 218 2.13 -0.71 -6.52
N GLU A 219 2.04 -0.83 -5.18
CA GLU A 219 0.75 -1.13 -4.52
C GLU A 219 -0.28 -0.02 -4.80
N TRP A 220 0.15 1.25 -4.85
CA TRP A 220 -0.76 2.33 -5.19
C TRP A 220 -1.26 2.21 -6.62
N SER A 221 -0.41 1.89 -7.59
CA SER A 221 -0.81 1.72 -8.99
C SER A 221 -1.86 0.62 -9.20
N GLU A 222 -1.78 -0.47 -8.44
CA GLU A 222 -2.76 -1.57 -8.45
C GLU A 222 -4.15 -1.15 -7.91
N ASN A 223 -4.19 -0.08 -7.09
CA ASN A 223 -5.41 0.45 -6.46
C ASN A 223 -5.86 1.79 -7.05
N TYR A 224 -5.18 2.28 -8.09
CA TYR A 224 -5.43 3.55 -8.75
C TYR A 224 -6.28 3.38 -10.02
N THR A 225 -7.06 4.39 -10.33
CA THR A 225 -7.71 4.54 -11.64
C THR A 225 -7.91 6.02 -11.96
N PHE A 226 -7.47 6.45 -13.14
CA PHE A 226 -7.68 7.81 -13.61
C PHE A 226 -9.17 8.13 -13.90
N LYS A 227 -10.02 7.11 -14.08
CA LYS A 227 -11.46 7.28 -14.35
C LYS A 227 -12.19 8.07 -13.28
N LYS A 228 -11.67 8.13 -12.05
CA LYS A 228 -12.21 8.98 -10.98
C LYS A 228 -12.11 10.48 -11.29
N ASN A 229 -11.22 10.87 -12.21
CA ASN A 229 -11.01 12.26 -12.62
C ASN A 229 -11.96 12.69 -13.75
N GLN A 230 -13.11 12.08 -13.89
CA GLN A 230 -14.17 12.45 -14.85
C GLN A 230 -13.61 12.76 -16.25
N PRO A 231 -13.10 11.76 -17.00
CA PRO A 231 -12.50 11.99 -18.30
C PRO A 231 -13.54 12.43 -19.32
N ARG A 232 -13.25 13.50 -20.05
CA ARG A 232 -14.03 13.99 -21.20
C ARG A 232 -13.16 13.97 -22.45
N ASN A 233 -13.70 13.52 -23.56
CA ASN A 233 -13.00 13.31 -24.81
C ASN A 233 -13.40 14.35 -25.86
N PHE A 234 -12.41 15.03 -26.42
CA PHE A 234 -12.62 16.10 -27.38
C PHE A 234 -11.86 15.85 -28.68
N TYR A 235 -12.41 16.37 -29.75
CA TYR A 235 -11.78 16.44 -31.06
C TYR A 235 -11.52 17.90 -31.45
N SER A 236 -10.35 18.13 -32.04
CA SER A 236 -9.95 19.39 -32.68
C SER A 236 -9.24 19.09 -34.01
N LEU A 237 -9.27 20.05 -34.93
CA LEU A 237 -8.52 19.96 -36.18
C LEU A 237 -6.99 20.11 -35.99
N LYS A 238 -6.55 20.59 -34.82
CA LYS A 238 -5.12 20.72 -34.47
C LYS A 238 -4.56 19.35 -34.10
N ASN A 239 -3.26 19.14 -34.39
CA ASN A 239 -2.56 17.97 -33.89
C ASN A 239 -2.34 18.03 -32.37
N SER A 240 -1.90 16.94 -31.74
CA SER A 240 -1.77 16.84 -30.29
C SER A 240 -0.79 17.86 -29.71
N VAL A 241 0.33 18.14 -30.38
CA VAL A 241 1.34 19.10 -29.91
C VAL A 241 0.80 20.52 -29.93
N GLU A 242 0.18 20.93 -31.04
CA GLU A 242 -0.48 22.24 -31.17
C GLU A 242 -1.59 22.42 -30.13
N LEU A 243 -2.34 21.36 -29.85
CA LEU A 243 -3.39 21.36 -28.81
C LEU A 243 -2.81 21.58 -27.41
N GLU A 244 -1.71 20.92 -27.08
CA GLU A 244 -1.02 21.08 -25.79
C GLU A 244 -0.53 22.51 -25.58
N GLU A 245 0.11 23.09 -26.60
CA GLU A 245 0.58 24.48 -26.54
C GLU A 245 -0.56 25.48 -26.42
N TYR A 246 -1.65 25.25 -27.19
CA TYR A 246 -2.79 26.15 -27.15
C TYR A 246 -3.57 26.03 -25.84
N LEU A 247 -3.76 24.80 -25.33
CA LEU A 247 -4.35 24.57 -24.01
C LEU A 247 -3.53 25.27 -22.91
N ALA A 248 -2.22 25.11 -22.95
CA ALA A 248 -1.32 25.74 -21.99
C ALA A 248 -1.43 27.26 -22.00
N ARG A 249 -1.43 27.87 -23.19
CA ARG A 249 -1.58 29.32 -23.36
C ARG A 249 -2.90 29.81 -22.78
N VAL A 250 -4.03 29.22 -23.20
CA VAL A 250 -5.36 29.65 -22.75
C VAL A 250 -5.54 29.48 -21.23
N CYS A 251 -5.07 28.36 -20.68
CA CYS A 251 -5.13 28.15 -19.24
C CYS A 251 -4.27 29.18 -18.46
N ASN A 252 -3.07 29.48 -18.95
CA ASN A 252 -2.19 30.49 -18.31
C ASN A 252 -2.82 31.88 -18.37
N GLU A 253 -3.35 32.33 -19.53
CA GLU A 253 -3.99 33.63 -19.71
C GLU A 253 -5.22 33.81 -18.80
N ARG A 254 -5.92 32.72 -18.51
CA ARG A 254 -7.13 32.73 -17.66
C ARG A 254 -6.89 32.35 -16.20
N GLY A 255 -5.65 32.06 -15.81
CA GLY A 255 -5.32 31.64 -14.44
C GLY A 255 -5.90 30.29 -14.06
N ILE A 256 -6.22 29.42 -15.03
CA ILE A 256 -6.78 28.09 -14.81
C ILE A 256 -5.64 27.12 -14.55
N LYS A 257 -5.75 26.33 -13.47
CA LYS A 257 -4.77 25.28 -13.18
C LYS A 257 -4.90 24.16 -14.19
N TYR A 258 -3.78 23.78 -14.79
CA TYR A 258 -3.70 22.64 -15.70
C TYR A 258 -2.35 21.92 -15.53
N ALA A 259 -2.29 20.67 -15.98
CA ALA A 259 -1.04 19.92 -16.12
C ALA A 259 -1.21 18.80 -17.16
N LEU A 260 -0.29 18.70 -18.11
CA LEU A 260 -0.25 17.54 -19.01
C LEU A 260 0.03 16.28 -18.24
N THR A 261 -0.61 15.17 -18.62
CA THR A 261 -0.45 13.86 -18.02
C THR A 261 -0.51 12.74 -19.06
N GLY A 262 -0.55 11.48 -18.62
CA GLY A 262 -0.55 10.33 -19.53
C GLY A 262 0.64 10.36 -20.50
N PHE A 263 0.40 10.00 -21.75
CA PHE A 263 1.47 10.00 -22.77
C PHE A 263 2.01 11.41 -23.07
N SER A 264 1.15 12.43 -23.06
CA SER A 264 1.56 13.83 -23.24
C SER A 264 2.55 14.31 -22.17
N GLY A 265 2.31 13.89 -20.93
CA GLY A 265 3.21 14.20 -19.82
C GLY A 265 4.47 13.37 -19.86
N ALA A 266 4.36 12.07 -20.14
CA ALA A 266 5.48 11.13 -20.11
C ALA A 266 6.59 11.50 -21.12
N VAL A 267 6.23 11.85 -22.34
CA VAL A 267 7.18 12.19 -23.41
C VAL A 267 8.09 13.37 -23.04
N ARG A 268 7.67 14.20 -22.11
CA ARG A 268 8.42 15.37 -21.62
C ARG A 268 9.54 14.99 -20.64
N PHE A 269 9.49 13.79 -20.08
CA PHE A 269 10.48 13.27 -19.12
C PHE A 269 11.24 12.06 -19.69
N ALA A 270 10.54 11.19 -20.40
CA ALA A 270 11.07 9.92 -20.94
C ALA A 270 10.36 9.61 -22.27
N PRO A 271 10.92 9.97 -23.42
CA PRO A 271 10.28 9.81 -24.72
C PRO A 271 10.36 8.35 -25.21
N ALA A 272 9.43 7.50 -24.71
CA ALA A 272 9.38 6.07 -25.04
C ALA A 272 8.39 5.73 -26.16
N VAL A 273 7.23 6.40 -26.21
CA VAL A 273 6.10 6.01 -27.05
C VAL A 273 5.51 7.19 -27.81
N ARG A 274 5.29 7.04 -29.09
CA ARG A 274 4.52 8.04 -29.88
C ARG A 274 3.05 8.04 -29.47
N TYR A 275 2.45 9.20 -29.37
CA TYR A 275 1.05 9.38 -29.03
C TYR A 275 0.33 10.29 -30.06
N GLN A 276 -0.98 10.10 -30.17
CA GLN A 276 -1.86 10.89 -31.05
C GLN A 276 -2.94 11.63 -30.28
N ARG A 277 -3.04 11.37 -28.97
CA ARG A 277 -4.06 11.96 -28.11
C ARG A 277 -3.38 12.68 -26.97
N ALA A 278 -3.56 13.97 -26.90
CA ALA A 278 -3.15 14.80 -25.76
C ALA A 278 -4.00 14.44 -24.53
N MET A 279 -3.42 14.57 -23.34
CA MET A 279 -4.10 14.32 -22.08
C MET A 279 -3.66 15.33 -21.04
N ALA A 280 -4.62 15.98 -20.38
CA ALA A 280 -4.37 17.02 -19.37
C ALA A 280 -5.37 16.97 -18.23
N TYR A 281 -4.90 17.24 -17.03
CA TYR A 281 -5.71 17.73 -15.94
C TYR A 281 -6.02 19.20 -16.16
N VAL A 282 -7.27 19.58 -15.96
CA VAL A 282 -7.71 20.98 -15.92
C VAL A 282 -8.65 21.12 -14.72
N SER A 283 -8.42 22.14 -13.88
CA SER A 283 -9.33 22.46 -12.78
C SER A 283 -10.69 22.94 -13.31
N ASP A 284 -11.61 23.27 -12.41
CA ASP A 284 -12.92 23.79 -12.75
C ASP A 284 -12.87 24.89 -13.84
N ASN A 285 -13.99 25.10 -14.55
CA ASN A 285 -14.17 26.05 -15.65
C ASN A 285 -13.58 25.63 -17.01
N PHE A 286 -13.45 24.32 -17.26
CA PHE A 286 -12.97 23.83 -18.56
C PHE A 286 -13.89 24.23 -19.73
N GLU A 287 -15.18 24.50 -19.52
CA GLU A 287 -16.11 24.90 -20.58
C GLU A 287 -15.65 26.16 -21.32
N ASP A 288 -15.12 27.13 -20.58
CA ASP A 288 -14.57 28.35 -21.17
C ASP A 288 -13.33 28.05 -22.02
N VAL A 289 -12.50 27.14 -21.58
CA VAL A 289 -11.31 26.68 -22.33
C VAL A 289 -11.74 25.93 -23.59
N ALA A 290 -12.70 25.02 -23.48
CA ALA A 290 -13.22 24.23 -24.59
C ALA A 290 -13.81 25.12 -25.69
N SER A 291 -14.54 26.18 -25.32
CA SER A 291 -15.13 27.14 -26.24
C SER A 291 -14.03 27.90 -27.01
N VAL A 292 -13.03 28.43 -26.32
CA VAL A 292 -11.92 29.17 -26.95
C VAL A 292 -11.07 28.27 -27.88
N LEU A 293 -10.90 27.02 -27.50
CA LEU A 293 -10.14 26.04 -28.27
C LEU A 293 -10.98 25.43 -29.43
N ASN A 294 -12.26 25.79 -29.57
CA ASN A 294 -13.20 25.19 -30.53
C ASN A 294 -13.21 23.65 -30.44
N LEU A 295 -13.25 23.12 -29.22
CA LEU A 295 -13.26 21.68 -28.96
C LEU A 295 -14.66 21.12 -29.13
N LYS A 296 -14.77 20.01 -29.85
CA LYS A 296 -16.03 19.25 -29.98
C LYS A 296 -15.93 18.00 -29.10
N GLU A 297 -16.84 17.86 -28.15
CA GLU A 297 -16.93 16.62 -27.37
C GLU A 297 -17.43 15.47 -28.25
N VAL A 298 -16.70 14.34 -28.21
CA VAL A 298 -16.95 13.20 -29.10
C VAL A 298 -16.86 11.87 -28.35
N PRO A 299 -17.71 10.90 -28.67
CA PRO A 299 -17.64 9.57 -28.04
C PRO A 299 -16.47 8.73 -28.56
N SER A 300 -15.94 9.02 -29.75
CA SER A 300 -14.82 8.32 -30.39
C SER A 300 -14.01 9.25 -31.28
N GLY A 301 -12.76 8.84 -31.63
CA GLY A 301 -11.90 9.65 -32.50
C GLY A 301 -11.32 10.91 -31.83
N ALA A 302 -11.39 11.03 -30.51
CA ALA A 302 -10.83 12.15 -29.78
C ALA A 302 -9.30 12.23 -29.91
N ASN A 303 -8.78 13.45 -30.04
CA ASN A 303 -7.33 13.72 -29.98
C ASN A 303 -6.91 14.53 -28.73
N LEU A 304 -7.89 14.83 -27.84
CA LEU A 304 -7.64 15.39 -26.51
C LEU A 304 -8.56 14.71 -25.49
N THR A 305 -7.99 14.28 -24.37
CA THR A 305 -8.73 13.87 -23.17
C THR A 305 -8.43 14.85 -22.04
N VAL A 306 -9.47 15.44 -21.49
CA VAL A 306 -9.40 16.32 -20.33
C VAL A 306 -9.90 15.59 -19.10
N LEU A 307 -9.17 15.72 -18.01
CA LEU A 307 -9.48 15.14 -16.72
C LEU A 307 -9.82 16.26 -15.74
N THR A 308 -11.07 16.29 -15.24
CA THR A 308 -11.39 17.11 -14.08
C THR A 308 -10.94 16.37 -12.82
N PRO A 309 -9.97 16.88 -12.06
CA PRO A 309 -9.40 16.14 -10.94
C PRO A 309 -10.41 15.96 -9.81
N TYR A 310 -10.51 14.75 -9.28
CA TYR A 310 -11.31 14.48 -8.08
C TYR A 310 -10.68 15.04 -6.79
N ASP A 311 -9.40 15.42 -6.85
CA ASP A 311 -8.64 16.03 -5.76
C ASP A 311 -7.47 16.85 -6.34
N GLU A 312 -7.30 18.06 -5.84
CA GLU A 312 -6.24 19.00 -6.25
C GLU A 312 -4.80 18.46 -6.07
N GLY A 313 -4.64 17.41 -5.27
CA GLY A 313 -3.34 16.77 -5.05
C GLY A 313 -2.68 16.24 -6.33
N VAL A 314 -3.41 16.06 -7.44
CA VAL A 314 -2.83 15.68 -8.75
C VAL A 314 -1.85 16.74 -9.28
N PHE A 315 -2.01 18.02 -8.87
CA PHE A 315 -1.12 19.12 -9.25
C PHE A 315 0.15 19.23 -8.39
N TYR A 316 0.25 18.44 -7.31
CA TYR A 316 1.43 18.46 -6.46
C TYR A 316 2.68 18.01 -7.24
N GLY A 317 3.75 18.79 -7.16
CA GLY A 317 4.99 18.50 -7.87
C GLY A 317 4.93 18.72 -9.39
N THR A 318 3.92 19.45 -9.90
CA THR A 318 3.87 19.90 -11.30
C THR A 318 5.15 20.66 -11.66
N ARG A 319 5.71 20.35 -12.83
CA ARG A 319 6.93 20.99 -13.35
C ARG A 319 6.64 21.77 -14.63
N LEU A 320 7.39 22.83 -14.86
CA LEU A 320 7.37 23.56 -16.13
C LEU A 320 8.42 22.96 -17.06
N VAL A 321 8.00 22.36 -18.18
CA VAL A 321 8.87 21.74 -19.18
C VAL A 321 8.56 22.36 -20.53
N GLY A 322 9.53 23.04 -21.14
CA GLY A 322 9.32 23.75 -22.42
C GLY A 322 8.20 24.78 -22.34
N GLY A 323 8.00 25.47 -21.22
CA GLY A 323 6.94 26.47 -21.03
C GLY A 323 5.54 25.91 -20.74
N ILE A 324 5.38 24.58 -20.68
CA ILE A 324 4.11 23.90 -20.43
C ILE A 324 4.13 23.22 -19.06
N ARG A 325 3.04 23.32 -18.29
CA ARG A 325 2.91 22.62 -17.01
C ARG A 325 2.65 21.15 -17.23
N VAL A 326 3.44 20.32 -16.58
CA VAL A 326 3.38 18.85 -16.67
C VAL A 326 3.23 18.28 -15.27
N ALA A 327 2.34 17.33 -15.07
CA ALA A 327 2.16 16.66 -13.79
C ALA A 327 3.47 15.98 -13.32
N SER A 328 3.57 15.69 -12.05
CA SER A 328 4.75 14.99 -11.53
C SER A 328 4.92 13.63 -12.22
N PRO A 329 6.15 13.13 -12.43
CA PRO A 329 6.37 11.80 -12.97
C PRO A 329 5.62 10.70 -12.23
N VAL A 330 5.48 10.82 -10.90
CA VAL A 330 4.68 9.89 -10.07
C VAL A 330 3.20 9.88 -10.47
N GLN A 331 2.59 11.06 -10.70
CA GLN A 331 1.19 11.14 -11.14
C GLN A 331 1.02 10.60 -12.55
N ILE A 332 1.94 10.92 -13.46
CA ILE A 332 1.92 10.42 -14.84
C ILE A 332 2.04 8.89 -14.86
N TYR A 333 2.92 8.32 -14.05
CA TYR A 333 3.05 6.87 -13.90
C TYR A 333 1.72 6.22 -13.52
N LEU A 334 1.04 6.74 -12.50
CA LEU A 334 -0.26 6.24 -12.05
C LEU A 334 -1.31 6.29 -13.16
N ASP A 335 -1.33 7.37 -13.94
CA ASP A 335 -2.28 7.51 -15.05
C ASP A 335 -1.96 6.50 -16.17
N LEU A 336 -0.68 6.34 -16.52
CA LEU A 336 -0.22 5.45 -17.59
C LEU A 336 -0.50 3.97 -17.33
N VAL A 337 -0.32 3.47 -16.10
CA VAL A 337 -0.58 2.05 -15.77
C VAL A 337 -2.05 1.67 -15.93
N SER A 338 -2.95 2.65 -16.04
CA SER A 338 -4.36 2.41 -16.34
C SER A 338 -4.62 2.08 -17.81
N PHE A 339 -3.63 2.27 -18.71
CA PHE A 339 -3.70 1.94 -20.14
C PHE A 339 -2.90 0.68 -20.39
N ARG A 340 -3.58 -0.44 -20.65
CA ARG A 340 -2.94 -1.73 -20.92
C ARG A 340 -1.99 -1.67 -22.14
N GLY A 341 -0.93 -2.44 -22.08
CA GLY A 341 0.07 -2.54 -23.16
C GLY A 341 0.96 -1.30 -23.23
N ARG A 342 0.74 -0.41 -24.21
CA ARG A 342 1.59 0.77 -24.45
C ARG A 342 1.71 1.71 -23.24
N GLY A 343 0.68 1.79 -22.39
CA GLY A 343 0.72 2.59 -21.16
C GLY A 343 1.63 1.98 -20.12
N GLU A 344 1.61 0.67 -19.96
CA GLU A 344 2.49 -0.06 -19.04
C GLU A 344 3.96 0.06 -19.48
N GLU A 345 4.23 -0.03 -20.81
CA GLU A 345 5.56 0.17 -21.37
C GLU A 345 6.08 1.60 -21.11
N ALA A 346 5.26 2.62 -21.40
CA ALA A 346 5.62 4.01 -21.14
C ALA A 346 5.80 4.29 -19.65
N ALA A 347 4.98 3.70 -18.78
CA ALA A 347 5.10 3.81 -17.34
C ALA A 347 6.41 3.19 -16.83
N HIS A 348 6.80 2.04 -17.37
CA HIS A 348 8.06 1.39 -17.01
C HIS A 348 9.27 2.27 -17.37
N VAL A 349 9.33 2.80 -18.60
CA VAL A 349 10.42 3.70 -18.99
C VAL A 349 10.45 4.98 -18.13
N LEU A 350 9.29 5.57 -17.86
CA LEU A 350 9.19 6.74 -16.96
C LEU A 350 9.68 6.43 -15.54
N LEU A 351 9.38 5.23 -15.03
CA LEU A 351 9.85 4.77 -13.72
C LEU A 351 11.37 4.72 -13.67
N GLU A 352 12.00 4.09 -14.68
CA GLU A 352 13.45 3.89 -14.71
C GLU A 352 14.21 5.19 -14.98
N GLU A 353 13.75 6.02 -15.92
CA GLU A 353 14.50 7.19 -16.39
C GLU A 353 14.22 8.47 -15.59
N ALA A 354 13.00 8.65 -15.03
CA ALA A 354 12.59 9.91 -14.43
C ALA A 354 12.20 9.83 -12.95
N ILE A 355 11.80 8.66 -12.45
CA ILE A 355 11.35 8.49 -11.06
C ILE A 355 12.46 7.91 -10.20
N LYS A 356 12.94 6.70 -10.49
CA LYS A 356 13.99 6.02 -9.69
C LYS A 356 15.28 6.84 -9.49
N PRO A 357 15.78 7.62 -10.46
CA PRO A 357 16.96 8.45 -10.24
C PRO A 357 16.80 9.53 -9.16
N THR A 358 15.54 9.85 -8.78
CA THR A 358 15.25 10.81 -7.69
C THR A 358 15.18 10.17 -6.31
N TRP A 359 15.15 8.85 -6.23
CA TRP A 359 15.00 8.04 -5.00
C TRP A 359 16.34 7.64 -4.31
#